data_9b114b9032d5f5cc359e9adb2a54f2b5
#
_entry.id   9b114b9032d5f5cc359e9adb2a54f2b5
#
_cell.length_a   1.000
_cell.length_b   1.000
_cell.length_c   1.000
_cell.angle_alpha   90.00
_cell.angle_beta   90.00
_cell.angle_gamma   90.00
#
_symmetry.space_group_name_H-M   'P 1'
#
loop_
_entity.id
_entity.type
_entity.pdbx_description
1 polymer ?
#
loop_
_entity_poly.entity_id
_entity_poly.type
_entity_poly.pdbx_seq_one_letter_code
_entity_poly.pdbx_strand_id
1 'polypeptide(L)'
;HPLGYIASDIYSRFKRLQGFNVLHPMGYDAYGLPAEQYAIQTGQHPEVTTKQNIARYREQMDKIGFSYDWSREIRTCDPEYYHWTQWAFQKMFNSYYCNDEKKALPIESLIEAFETVGTEGLNVACGEELSFTAAEWKAKSDKEKQEILLNYRIAYLGDTMVNWCSELGTVLANDEVVNGVSERGGFPVEQKMMRQWCLRVSAYAQRLLDGLDTIDWTDSLKETQRNWIGR
;
A
#
# COMPACT_ATOMS: atom_id res chain seq x y z
N HIS A 1 0.87 -16.65 13.16
CA HIS A 1 -0.46 -16.04 12.95
C HIS A 1 -1.44 -16.30 14.11
N PRO A 2 -1.61 -17.53 14.67
CA PRO A 2 -2.64 -17.80 15.69
C PRO A 2 -2.52 -16.93 16.96
N LEU A 3 -1.33 -16.47 17.32
CA LEU A 3 -1.12 -15.63 18.52
C LEU A 3 -1.96 -14.35 18.47
N GLY A 4 -1.95 -13.63 17.34
CA GLY A 4 -2.76 -12.42 17.17
C GLY A 4 -4.26 -12.72 17.17
N TYR A 5 -4.67 -13.83 16.55
CA TYR A 5 -6.07 -14.25 16.51
C TYR A 5 -6.59 -14.63 17.91
N ILE A 6 -5.78 -15.32 18.71
CA ILE A 6 -6.12 -15.68 20.10
C ILE A 6 -6.30 -14.40 20.93
N ALA A 7 -5.38 -13.45 20.85
CA ALA A 7 -5.45 -12.21 21.61
C ALA A 7 -6.72 -11.39 21.29
N SER A 8 -7.04 -11.23 20.00
CA SER A 8 -8.25 -10.51 19.58
C SER A 8 -9.54 -11.25 19.96
N ASP A 9 -9.53 -12.59 19.91
CA ASP A 9 -10.69 -13.41 20.30
C ASP A 9 -10.95 -13.35 21.80
N ILE A 10 -9.93 -13.44 22.63
CA ILE A 10 -10.06 -13.30 24.08
C ILE A 10 -10.67 -11.93 24.42
N TYR A 11 -10.14 -10.86 23.84
CA TYR A 11 -10.65 -9.51 24.07
C TYR A 11 -12.10 -9.34 23.60
N SER A 12 -12.43 -9.88 22.43
CA SER A 12 -13.79 -9.85 21.90
C SER A 12 -14.79 -10.58 22.80
N ARG A 13 -14.42 -11.77 23.30
CA ARG A 13 -15.24 -12.53 24.26
C ARG A 13 -15.41 -11.76 25.57
N PHE A 14 -14.35 -11.18 26.09
CA PHE A 14 -14.42 -10.37 27.31
C PHE A 14 -15.38 -9.19 27.15
N LYS A 15 -15.31 -8.48 26.04
CA LYS A 15 -16.23 -7.36 25.76
C LYS A 15 -17.68 -7.79 25.59
N ARG A 16 -17.95 -8.93 24.94
CA ARG A 16 -19.31 -9.48 24.88
C ARG A 16 -19.88 -9.81 26.27
N LEU A 17 -19.06 -10.40 27.14
CA LEU A 17 -19.47 -10.68 28.53
C LEU A 17 -19.78 -9.41 29.32
N GLN A 18 -19.20 -8.28 28.95
CA GLN A 18 -19.50 -6.96 29.53
C GLN A 18 -20.74 -6.28 28.89
N GLY A 19 -21.42 -6.94 27.95
CA GLY A 19 -22.62 -6.40 27.29
C GLY A 19 -22.33 -5.47 26.09
N PHE A 20 -21.09 -5.39 25.61
CA PHE A 20 -20.78 -4.62 24.40
C PHE A 20 -21.24 -5.34 23.14
N ASN A 21 -21.69 -4.55 22.16
CA ASN A 21 -21.87 -5.04 20.78
C ASN A 21 -20.50 -5.11 20.10
N VAL A 22 -20.05 -6.34 19.79
CA VAL A 22 -18.69 -6.59 19.29
C VAL A 22 -18.74 -7.02 17.84
N LEU A 23 -18.08 -6.26 16.96
CA LEU A 23 -17.78 -6.64 15.59
C LEU A 23 -16.38 -7.28 15.54
N HIS A 24 -16.31 -8.59 15.26
CA HIS A 24 -15.07 -9.35 15.17
C HIS A 24 -15.03 -10.20 13.89
N PRO A 25 -14.82 -9.58 12.71
CA PRO A 25 -14.76 -10.27 11.43
C PRO A 25 -13.39 -10.91 11.19
N MET A 26 -13.32 -11.78 10.18
CA MET A 26 -12.07 -12.32 9.62
C MET A 26 -11.85 -11.80 8.21
N GLY A 27 -10.58 -11.45 7.89
CA GLY A 27 -10.15 -11.10 6.54
C GLY A 27 -9.01 -12.00 6.09
N TYR A 28 -9.06 -12.43 4.82
CA TYR A 28 -8.00 -13.19 4.18
C TYR A 28 -7.22 -12.28 3.23
N ASP A 29 -5.94 -12.08 3.51
CA ASP A 29 -5.00 -11.48 2.57
C ASP A 29 -4.68 -12.54 1.51
N ALA A 30 -5.32 -12.41 0.34
CA ALA A 30 -5.42 -13.47 -0.64
C ALA A 30 -4.67 -13.18 -1.95
N TYR A 31 -3.71 -12.27 -1.91
CA TYR A 31 -2.76 -12.02 -2.98
C TYR A 31 -1.34 -12.40 -2.54
N GLY A 32 -0.46 -12.59 -3.50
CA GLY A 32 0.95 -12.59 -3.24
C GLY A 32 1.74 -13.75 -3.84
N LEU A 33 3.04 -13.64 -3.73
CA LEU A 33 4.06 -14.51 -4.28
C LEU A 33 3.88 -16.01 -3.95
N PRO A 34 3.45 -16.43 -2.75
CA PRO A 34 3.28 -17.87 -2.47
C PRO A 34 2.30 -18.56 -3.38
N ALA A 35 1.15 -17.96 -3.67
CA ALA A 35 0.15 -18.53 -4.56
C ALA A 35 0.61 -18.53 -6.03
N GLU A 36 1.30 -17.47 -6.44
CA GLU A 36 1.86 -17.32 -7.79
C GLU A 36 2.97 -18.34 -8.05
N GLN A 37 3.90 -18.53 -7.12
CA GLN A 37 4.97 -19.50 -7.24
C GLN A 37 4.44 -20.93 -7.25
N TYR A 38 3.43 -21.23 -6.44
CA TYR A 38 2.78 -22.53 -6.49
C TYR A 38 2.07 -22.79 -7.82
N ALA A 39 1.45 -21.76 -8.40
CA ALA A 39 0.83 -21.84 -9.72
C ALA A 39 1.87 -22.15 -10.82
N ILE A 40 3.02 -21.50 -10.78
CA ILE A 40 4.13 -21.76 -11.73
C ILE A 40 4.63 -23.22 -11.60
N GLN A 41 4.82 -23.69 -10.38
CA GLN A 41 5.34 -25.05 -10.11
C GLN A 41 4.35 -26.16 -10.49
N THR A 42 3.06 -25.92 -10.33
CA THR A 42 2.03 -26.97 -10.48
C THR A 42 1.18 -26.84 -11.73
N GLY A 43 1.25 -25.69 -12.43
CA GLY A 43 0.35 -25.37 -13.53
C GLY A 43 -1.09 -25.09 -13.09
N GLN A 44 -1.37 -24.99 -11.79
CA GLN A 44 -2.70 -24.74 -11.25
C GLN A 44 -2.94 -23.24 -11.10
N HIS A 45 -4.12 -22.76 -11.53
CA HIS A 45 -4.48 -21.34 -11.39
C HIS A 45 -4.47 -20.91 -9.92
N PRO A 46 -3.90 -19.73 -9.56
CA PRO A 46 -3.79 -19.27 -8.17
C PRO A 46 -5.12 -19.22 -7.41
N GLU A 47 -6.20 -18.89 -8.08
CA GLU A 47 -7.55 -18.83 -7.49
C GLU A 47 -7.98 -20.17 -6.88
N VAL A 48 -7.68 -21.29 -7.55
CA VAL A 48 -8.06 -22.62 -7.07
C VAL A 48 -7.36 -22.94 -5.77
N THR A 49 -6.05 -22.76 -5.73
CA THR A 49 -5.23 -22.97 -4.53
C THR A 49 -5.65 -22.02 -3.40
N THR A 50 -5.87 -20.76 -3.70
CA THR A 50 -6.29 -19.76 -2.71
C THR A 50 -7.62 -20.11 -2.07
N LYS A 51 -8.62 -20.52 -2.87
CA LYS A 51 -9.93 -20.97 -2.34
C LYS A 51 -9.80 -22.21 -1.45
N GLN A 52 -8.99 -23.19 -1.86
CA GLN A 52 -8.73 -24.40 -1.05
C GLN A 52 -8.05 -24.05 0.27
N ASN A 53 -7.05 -23.16 0.26
CA ASN A 53 -6.35 -22.72 1.46
C ASN A 53 -7.26 -21.95 2.41
N ILE A 54 -8.10 -21.05 1.90
CA ILE A 54 -9.10 -20.32 2.72
C ILE A 54 -10.04 -21.30 3.39
N ALA A 55 -10.57 -22.28 2.66
CA ALA A 55 -11.45 -23.32 3.23
C ALA A 55 -10.72 -24.10 4.34
N ARG A 56 -9.46 -24.44 4.13
CA ARG A 56 -8.63 -25.15 5.12
C ARG A 56 -8.35 -24.31 6.36
N TYR A 57 -8.00 -23.04 6.19
CA TYR A 57 -7.84 -22.12 7.30
C TYR A 57 -9.12 -21.97 8.12
N ARG A 58 -10.25 -21.83 7.46
CA ARG A 58 -11.56 -21.75 8.11
C ARG A 58 -11.84 -22.98 8.95
N GLU A 59 -11.66 -24.18 8.40
CA GLU A 59 -11.83 -25.44 9.13
C GLU A 59 -10.93 -25.50 10.38
N GLN A 60 -9.68 -25.09 10.27
CA GLN A 60 -8.74 -25.09 11.39
C GLN A 60 -9.15 -24.07 12.47
N MET A 61 -9.57 -22.88 12.11
CA MET A 61 -10.03 -21.86 13.04
C MET A 61 -11.34 -22.25 13.75
N ASP A 62 -12.24 -22.93 13.04
CA ASP A 62 -13.47 -23.49 13.63
C ASP A 62 -13.14 -24.56 14.67
N LYS A 63 -12.14 -25.41 14.43
CA LYS A 63 -11.67 -26.42 15.41
C LYS A 63 -11.05 -25.82 16.67
N ILE A 64 -10.41 -24.65 16.56
CA ILE A 64 -9.90 -23.88 17.72
C ILE A 64 -11.08 -23.24 18.45
N GLY A 65 -12.17 -22.97 17.79
CA GLY A 65 -13.39 -22.39 18.38
C GLY A 65 -13.37 -20.87 18.50
N PHE A 66 -12.70 -20.18 17.58
CA PHE A 66 -12.72 -18.71 17.53
C PHE A 66 -14.14 -18.14 17.35
N SER A 67 -14.41 -17.02 17.98
CA SER A 67 -15.72 -16.34 17.98
C SER A 67 -15.82 -15.26 16.91
N TYR A 68 -15.27 -15.50 15.71
CA TYR A 68 -15.40 -14.58 14.60
C TYR A 68 -16.83 -14.50 14.06
N ASP A 69 -17.21 -13.34 13.56
CA ASP A 69 -18.43 -13.16 12.77
C ASP A 69 -18.13 -13.54 11.30
N TRP A 70 -18.31 -14.79 11.00
CA TRP A 70 -18.04 -15.36 9.68
C TRP A 70 -18.98 -14.85 8.58
N SER A 71 -20.12 -14.27 8.95
CA SER A 71 -21.03 -13.65 7.98
C SER A 71 -20.44 -12.39 7.36
N ARG A 72 -19.39 -11.86 7.98
CA ARG A 72 -18.64 -10.66 7.57
C ARG A 72 -17.21 -10.96 7.16
N GLU A 73 -16.92 -12.21 6.80
CA GLU A 73 -15.60 -12.53 6.27
C GLU A 73 -15.36 -11.84 4.93
N ILE A 74 -14.14 -11.39 4.70
CA ILE A 74 -13.71 -10.75 3.47
C ILE A 74 -12.47 -11.43 2.89
N ARG A 75 -12.30 -11.33 1.58
CA ARG A 75 -11.12 -11.81 0.85
C ARG A 75 -10.63 -10.69 -0.05
N THR A 76 -9.38 -10.33 0.07
CA THR A 76 -8.84 -9.19 -0.68
C THR A 76 -8.80 -9.41 -2.19
N CYS A 77 -8.88 -10.67 -2.64
CA CYS A 77 -8.95 -11.06 -4.05
C CYS A 77 -10.36 -11.05 -4.67
N ASP A 78 -11.41 -10.85 -3.86
CA ASP A 78 -12.76 -10.79 -4.38
C ASP A 78 -13.04 -9.44 -5.07
N PRO A 79 -13.74 -9.40 -6.24
CA PRO A 79 -14.03 -8.17 -6.96
C PRO A 79 -14.78 -7.12 -6.11
N GLU A 80 -15.70 -7.55 -5.26
CA GLU A 80 -16.42 -6.67 -4.34
C GLU A 80 -15.51 -5.96 -3.34
N TYR A 81 -14.35 -6.57 -3.03
CA TYR A 81 -13.35 -5.97 -2.16
C TYR A 81 -12.37 -5.11 -2.95
N TYR A 82 -11.68 -5.65 -3.96
CA TYR A 82 -10.57 -4.94 -4.60
C TYR A 82 -11.01 -3.74 -5.44
N HIS A 83 -12.27 -3.62 -5.84
CA HIS A 83 -12.72 -2.40 -6.52
C HIS A 83 -12.55 -1.15 -5.62
N TRP A 84 -12.62 -1.31 -4.29
CA TRP A 84 -12.33 -0.21 -3.37
C TRP A 84 -10.84 0.14 -3.34
N THR A 85 -9.96 -0.85 -3.50
CA THR A 85 -8.52 -0.61 -3.69
C THR A 85 -8.26 0.16 -4.98
N GLN A 86 -8.95 -0.20 -6.06
CA GLN A 86 -8.87 0.53 -7.33
C GLN A 86 -9.42 1.95 -7.20
N TRP A 87 -10.52 2.13 -6.51
CA TRP A 87 -11.08 3.45 -6.23
C TRP A 87 -10.10 4.32 -5.41
N ALA A 88 -9.49 3.77 -4.37
CA ALA A 88 -8.49 4.48 -3.58
C ALA A 88 -7.28 4.87 -4.42
N PHE A 89 -6.80 3.97 -5.30
CA PHE A 89 -5.74 4.27 -6.25
C PHE A 89 -6.10 5.43 -7.19
N GLN A 90 -7.32 5.44 -7.75
CA GLN A 90 -7.79 6.54 -8.59
C GLN A 90 -7.84 7.87 -7.84
N LYS A 91 -8.23 7.87 -6.55
CA LYS A 91 -8.18 9.06 -5.71
C LYS A 91 -6.76 9.57 -5.53
N MET A 92 -5.81 8.69 -5.24
CA MET A 92 -4.39 9.05 -5.12
C MET A 92 -3.81 9.53 -6.45
N PHE A 93 -4.17 8.90 -7.57
CA PHE A 93 -3.76 9.34 -8.91
C PHE A 93 -4.29 10.72 -9.26
N ASN A 94 -5.52 11.05 -8.87
CA ASN A 94 -6.15 12.34 -9.10
C ASN A 94 -5.89 13.35 -7.97
N SER A 95 -4.79 13.19 -7.23
CA SER A 95 -4.42 14.08 -6.13
C SER A 95 -2.93 14.39 -6.15
N TYR A 96 -2.57 15.56 -5.60
CA TYR A 96 -1.22 15.94 -5.23
C TYR A 96 -1.15 16.29 -3.75
N TYR A 97 0.04 16.37 -3.15
CA TYR A 97 0.21 16.74 -1.75
C TYR A 97 0.66 18.19 -1.65
N CYS A 98 -0.15 19.02 -0.97
CA CYS A 98 0.18 20.41 -0.63
C CYS A 98 0.91 20.42 0.71
N ASN A 99 2.15 20.95 0.71
CA ASN A 99 2.98 21.03 1.92
C ASN A 99 2.44 22.07 2.91
N ASP A 100 1.88 23.19 2.42
CA ASP A 100 1.34 24.26 3.26
C ASP A 100 0.08 23.80 4.01
N GLU A 101 -0.81 23.10 3.32
CA GLU A 101 -2.03 22.57 3.92
C GLU A 101 -1.83 21.19 4.60
N LYS A 102 -0.65 20.57 4.41
CA LYS A 102 -0.28 19.25 4.93
C LYS A 102 -1.31 18.14 4.60
N LYS A 103 -1.87 18.20 3.40
CA LYS A 103 -2.89 17.23 2.94
C LYS A 103 -2.89 17.06 1.43
N ALA A 104 -3.57 15.99 0.99
CA ALA A 104 -3.87 15.76 -0.43
C ALA A 104 -4.96 16.74 -0.91
N LEU A 105 -4.76 17.30 -2.10
CA LEU A 105 -5.72 18.14 -2.81
C LEU A 105 -5.99 17.55 -4.21
N PRO A 106 -7.15 17.87 -4.83
CA PRO A 106 -7.45 17.45 -6.19
C PRO A 106 -6.43 17.97 -7.20
N ILE A 107 -6.02 17.15 -8.15
CA ILE A 107 -5.01 17.51 -9.16
C ILE A 107 -5.47 18.68 -10.04
N GLU A 108 -6.77 18.87 -10.20
CA GLU A 108 -7.38 19.95 -10.95
C GLU A 108 -6.97 21.34 -10.39
N SER A 109 -6.89 21.47 -9.07
CA SER A 109 -6.45 22.74 -8.45
C SER A 109 -4.98 23.07 -8.74
N LEU A 110 -4.13 22.04 -8.90
CA LEU A 110 -2.75 22.24 -9.34
C LEU A 110 -2.68 22.65 -10.83
N ILE A 111 -3.53 22.07 -11.66
CA ILE A 111 -3.64 22.44 -13.08
C ILE A 111 -4.05 23.90 -13.20
N GLU A 112 -5.04 24.36 -12.45
CA GLU A 112 -5.47 25.76 -12.40
C GLU A 112 -4.34 26.69 -11.96
N ALA A 113 -3.54 26.29 -10.97
CA ALA A 113 -2.36 27.03 -10.56
C ALA A 113 -1.31 27.11 -11.68
N PHE A 114 -1.03 26.01 -12.38
CA PHE A 114 -0.12 26.01 -13.53
C PHE A 114 -0.61 26.90 -14.67
N GLU A 115 -1.92 26.99 -14.89
CA GLU A 115 -2.52 27.85 -15.90
C GLU A 115 -2.46 29.34 -15.55
N THR A 116 -2.36 29.70 -14.28
CA THR A 116 -2.38 31.09 -13.79
C THR A 116 -1.01 31.64 -13.45
N VAL A 117 -0.22 30.91 -12.68
CA VAL A 117 1.09 31.34 -12.18
C VAL A 117 2.26 30.46 -12.61
N GLY A 118 1.99 29.31 -13.23
CA GLY A 118 3.02 28.30 -13.47
C GLY A 118 3.41 27.60 -12.17
N THR A 119 4.71 27.44 -11.96
CA THR A 119 5.25 26.84 -10.72
C THR A 119 5.63 27.86 -9.65
N GLU A 120 5.46 29.17 -9.92
CA GLU A 120 5.88 30.23 -9.00
C GLU A 120 5.07 30.17 -7.69
N GLY A 121 5.77 30.17 -6.55
CA GLY A 121 5.17 30.19 -5.21
C GLY A 121 4.46 28.91 -4.78
N LEU A 122 4.53 27.83 -5.56
CA LEU A 122 3.93 26.56 -5.19
C LEU A 122 4.83 25.76 -4.22
N ASN A 123 4.27 25.39 -3.09
CA ASN A 123 4.92 24.51 -2.11
C ASN A 123 4.20 23.13 -2.08
N VAL A 124 4.59 22.25 -2.98
CA VAL A 124 3.94 20.95 -3.21
C VAL A 124 4.98 19.84 -3.26
N ALA A 125 4.60 18.64 -2.85
CA ALA A 125 5.48 17.48 -2.95
C ALA A 125 5.62 17.06 -4.42
N CYS A 126 6.86 16.93 -4.88
CA CYS A 126 7.20 16.53 -6.25
C CYS A 126 8.37 15.53 -6.26
N GLY A 127 8.59 14.89 -7.39
CA GLY A 127 9.76 14.04 -7.62
C GLY A 127 11.00 14.87 -7.95
N GLU A 128 10.83 15.85 -8.85
CA GLU A 128 11.85 16.79 -9.30
C GLU A 128 11.29 18.21 -9.24
N GLU A 129 12.13 19.17 -8.87
CA GLU A 129 11.77 20.58 -8.92
C GLU A 129 11.73 21.03 -10.37
N LEU A 130 10.55 21.36 -10.86
CA LEU A 130 10.35 21.92 -12.20
C LEU A 130 10.05 23.40 -12.08
N SER A 131 10.54 24.18 -13.06
CA SER A 131 10.28 25.61 -13.16
C SER A 131 9.73 25.91 -14.56
N PHE A 132 8.53 26.47 -14.62
CA PHE A 132 7.88 26.95 -15.84
C PHE A 132 6.82 28.00 -15.54
N THR A 133 6.59 28.88 -16.49
CA THR A 133 5.55 29.92 -16.45
C THR A 133 4.20 29.37 -16.92
N ALA A 134 3.13 30.09 -16.64
CA ALA A 134 1.79 29.76 -17.16
C ALA A 134 1.74 29.73 -18.70
N ALA A 135 2.51 30.58 -19.36
CA ALA A 135 2.59 30.59 -20.83
C ALA A 135 3.25 29.31 -21.38
N GLU A 136 4.36 28.89 -20.76
CA GLU A 136 5.04 27.64 -21.12
C GLU A 136 4.18 26.42 -20.86
N TRP A 137 3.43 26.38 -19.74
CA TRP A 137 2.46 25.33 -19.47
C TRP A 137 1.38 25.24 -20.54
N LYS A 138 0.78 26.37 -20.94
CA LYS A 138 -0.26 26.42 -21.96
C LYS A 138 0.22 26.00 -23.35
N ALA A 139 1.50 26.23 -23.65
CA ALA A 139 2.11 25.85 -24.93
C ALA A 139 2.39 24.35 -25.06
N LYS A 140 2.37 23.61 -23.93
CA LYS A 140 2.64 22.15 -23.94
C LYS A 140 1.47 21.36 -24.51
N SER A 141 1.80 20.25 -25.16
CA SER A 141 0.81 19.24 -25.58
C SER A 141 0.19 18.53 -24.37
N ASP A 142 -0.96 17.92 -24.55
CA ASP A 142 -1.63 17.16 -23.48
C ASP A 142 -0.76 16.04 -22.94
N LYS A 143 0.04 15.38 -23.79
CA LYS A 143 0.99 14.35 -23.37
C LYS A 143 2.06 14.91 -22.43
N GLU A 144 2.69 16.01 -22.79
CA GLU A 144 3.70 16.66 -21.96
C GLU A 144 3.12 17.14 -20.62
N LYS A 145 1.88 17.68 -20.65
CA LYS A 145 1.18 18.04 -19.40
C LYS A 145 0.95 16.85 -18.51
N GLN A 146 0.52 15.71 -19.05
CA GLN A 146 0.33 14.50 -18.24
C GLN A 146 1.66 13.95 -17.69
N GLU A 147 2.75 14.00 -18.45
CA GLU A 147 4.08 13.62 -17.98
C GLU A 147 4.55 14.51 -16.83
N ILE A 148 4.35 15.82 -16.93
CA ILE A 148 4.64 16.77 -15.83
C ILE A 148 3.78 16.46 -14.60
N LEU A 149 2.47 16.21 -14.77
CA LEU A 149 1.58 15.92 -13.66
C LEU A 149 1.97 14.66 -12.89
N LEU A 150 2.56 13.64 -13.53
CA LEU A 150 3.09 12.46 -12.85
C LEU A 150 4.13 12.83 -11.78
N ASN A 151 4.89 13.92 -12.02
CA ASN A 151 5.87 14.42 -11.06
C ASN A 151 5.25 14.95 -9.74
N TYR A 152 3.95 15.20 -9.71
CA TYR A 152 3.23 15.78 -8.56
C TYR A 152 2.18 14.83 -7.98
N ARG A 153 1.65 13.88 -8.76
CA ARG A 153 0.62 12.96 -8.31
C ARG A 153 1.08 12.12 -7.13
N ILE A 154 0.16 11.76 -6.24
CA ILE A 154 0.43 10.87 -5.11
C ILE A 154 0.68 9.44 -5.62
N ALA A 155 -0.15 8.93 -6.53
CA ALA A 155 0.14 7.70 -7.27
C ALA A 155 0.66 8.07 -8.65
N TYR A 156 1.82 7.56 -9.03
CA TYR A 156 2.48 7.91 -10.28
C TYR A 156 3.24 6.73 -10.87
N LEU A 157 3.40 6.73 -12.19
CA LEU A 157 4.24 5.77 -12.92
C LEU A 157 5.65 6.36 -13.06
N GLY A 158 6.63 5.70 -12.48
CA GLY A 158 8.02 6.16 -12.47
C GLY A 158 9.00 5.03 -12.66
N ASP A 159 10.22 5.38 -13.08
CA ASP A 159 11.34 4.44 -13.14
C ASP A 159 12.01 4.40 -11.76
N THR A 160 12.10 3.23 -11.17
CA THR A 160 12.67 3.03 -9.84
C THR A 160 13.57 1.80 -9.81
N MET A 161 14.56 1.85 -8.92
CA MET A 161 15.42 0.70 -8.66
C MET A 161 14.66 -0.33 -7.84
N VAL A 162 14.58 -1.56 -8.32
CA VAL A 162 13.86 -2.67 -7.67
C VAL A 162 14.77 -3.87 -7.46
N ASN A 163 14.43 -4.68 -6.48
CA ASN A 163 15.07 -5.99 -6.26
C ASN A 163 14.43 -7.01 -7.21
N TRP A 164 15.07 -7.30 -8.31
CA TRP A 164 14.58 -8.28 -9.28
C TRP A 164 15.14 -9.67 -9.01
N CYS A 165 14.29 -10.67 -8.97
CA CYS A 165 14.69 -12.07 -8.91
C CYS A 165 14.22 -12.79 -10.18
N SER A 166 15.16 -13.13 -11.06
CA SER A 166 14.85 -13.78 -12.35
C SER A 166 14.24 -15.16 -12.18
N GLU A 167 14.68 -15.94 -11.19
CA GLU A 167 14.20 -17.28 -10.90
C GLU A 167 12.75 -17.30 -10.39
N LEU A 168 12.37 -16.27 -9.63
CA LEU A 168 11.01 -16.10 -9.16
C LEU A 168 10.14 -15.31 -10.15
N GLY A 169 10.77 -14.63 -11.14
CA GLY A 169 10.08 -13.82 -12.15
C GLY A 169 9.35 -12.61 -11.58
N THR A 170 9.83 -12.03 -10.47
CA THR A 170 9.14 -10.95 -9.78
C THR A 170 10.08 -9.98 -9.08
N VAL A 171 9.52 -8.84 -8.69
CA VAL A 171 10.15 -7.85 -7.81
C VAL A 171 9.92 -8.24 -6.35
N LEU A 172 10.96 -8.14 -5.53
CA LEU A 172 10.94 -8.45 -4.10
C LEU A 172 11.03 -7.18 -3.26
N ALA A 173 10.32 -7.15 -2.13
CA ALA A 173 10.48 -6.13 -1.11
C ALA A 173 11.88 -6.24 -0.45
N ASN A 174 12.34 -5.18 0.21
CA ASN A 174 13.68 -5.18 0.83
C ASN A 174 13.85 -6.26 1.90
N ASP A 175 12.80 -6.52 2.68
CA ASP A 175 12.78 -7.54 3.73
C ASP A 175 12.65 -8.99 3.20
N GLU A 176 12.34 -9.18 1.91
CA GLU A 176 12.37 -10.48 1.23
C GLU A 176 13.75 -10.80 0.64
N VAL A 177 14.73 -9.90 0.81
CA VAL A 177 16.11 -10.09 0.34
C VAL A 177 17.07 -10.19 1.53
N VAL A 178 17.69 -11.34 1.69
CA VAL A 178 18.64 -11.61 2.77
C VAL A 178 19.99 -11.97 2.16
N ASN A 179 21.04 -11.20 2.48
CA ASN A 179 22.40 -11.42 1.98
C ASN A 179 22.49 -11.50 0.42
N GLY A 180 21.69 -10.71 -0.28
CA GLY A 180 21.70 -10.67 -1.75
C GLY A 180 20.95 -11.81 -2.44
N VAL A 181 20.23 -12.63 -1.67
CA VAL A 181 19.38 -13.70 -2.21
C VAL A 181 17.94 -13.56 -1.71
N SER A 182 16.98 -14.14 -2.45
CA SER A 182 15.59 -14.18 -2.03
C SER A 182 15.43 -15.05 -0.77
N GLU A 183 14.66 -14.59 0.22
CA GLU A 183 14.29 -15.38 1.40
C GLU A 183 13.63 -16.69 0.98
N ARG A 184 12.81 -16.63 -0.05
CA ARG A 184 12.14 -17.79 -0.65
C ARG A 184 13.00 -18.38 -1.76
N GLY A 185 13.54 -19.58 -1.55
CA GLY A 185 14.29 -20.35 -2.54
C GLY A 185 15.78 -20.04 -2.60
N GLY A 186 16.28 -18.97 -1.96
CA GLY A 186 17.69 -18.62 -1.92
C GLY A 186 18.30 -18.22 -3.28
N PHE A 187 17.48 -17.66 -4.18
CA PHE A 187 17.90 -17.30 -5.53
C PHE A 187 18.58 -15.92 -5.56
N PRO A 188 19.57 -15.69 -6.45
CA PRO A 188 20.22 -14.40 -6.61
C PRO A 188 19.22 -13.28 -6.91
N VAL A 189 19.45 -12.12 -6.29
CA VAL A 189 18.65 -10.91 -6.49
C VAL A 189 19.55 -9.82 -7.05
N GLU A 190 19.09 -9.16 -8.11
CA GLU A 190 19.81 -8.05 -8.75
C GLU A 190 19.02 -6.74 -8.63
N GLN A 191 19.77 -5.63 -8.55
CA GLN A 191 19.17 -4.30 -8.62
C GLN A 191 18.92 -3.96 -10.09
N LYS A 192 17.65 -3.64 -10.41
CA LYS A 192 17.24 -3.35 -11.79
C LYS A 192 16.34 -2.12 -11.85
N MET A 193 16.62 -1.22 -12.79
CA MET A 193 15.71 -0.12 -13.08
C MET A 193 14.47 -0.64 -13.80
N MET A 194 13.30 -0.42 -13.22
CA MET A 194 12.04 -0.83 -13.82
C MET A 194 10.98 0.25 -13.68
N ARG A 195 10.13 0.37 -14.71
CA ARG A 195 8.98 1.24 -14.68
C ARG A 195 7.88 0.61 -13.83
N GLN A 196 7.52 1.27 -12.74
CA GLN A 196 6.62 0.76 -11.72
C GLN A 196 5.59 1.83 -11.32
N TRP A 197 4.44 1.38 -10.84
CA TRP A 197 3.55 2.24 -10.08
C TRP A 197 4.15 2.53 -8.71
N CYS A 198 4.25 3.79 -8.38
CA CYS A 198 4.80 4.29 -7.12
C CYS A 198 3.75 5.10 -6.37
N LEU A 199 3.85 5.10 -5.04
CA LEU A 199 3.08 5.99 -4.17
C LEU A 199 4.05 6.94 -3.48
N ARG A 200 3.74 8.24 -3.48
CA ARG A 200 4.54 9.30 -2.84
C ARG A 200 4.33 9.33 -1.33
N VAL A 201 4.63 8.19 -0.68
CA VAL A 201 4.45 8.01 0.77
C VAL A 201 5.35 8.94 1.58
N SER A 202 6.51 9.32 1.05
CA SER A 202 7.46 10.24 1.70
C SER A 202 6.86 11.63 1.98
N ALA A 203 5.87 12.08 1.20
CA ALA A 203 5.16 13.33 1.44
C ALA A 203 4.40 13.34 2.78
N TYR A 204 4.03 12.17 3.28
CA TYR A 204 3.31 12.02 4.55
C TYR A 204 4.23 11.71 5.75
N ALA A 205 5.52 11.46 5.53
CA ALA A 205 6.43 10.96 6.55
C ALA A 205 6.48 11.87 7.79
N GLN A 206 6.63 13.19 7.61
CA GLN A 206 6.67 14.12 8.73
C GLN A 206 5.34 14.15 9.50
N ARG A 207 4.22 14.17 8.78
CA ARG A 207 2.88 14.14 9.40
C ARG A 207 2.64 12.86 10.20
N LEU A 208 3.14 11.71 9.72
CA LEU A 208 3.07 10.45 10.45
C LEU A 208 3.91 10.48 11.73
N LEU A 209 5.13 11.04 11.68
CA LEU A 209 5.99 11.21 12.85
C LEU A 209 5.34 12.11 13.90
N ASP A 210 4.87 13.29 13.49
CA ASP A 210 4.19 14.25 14.37
C ASP A 210 2.94 13.61 15.02
N GLY A 211 2.23 12.77 14.27
CA GLY A 211 1.06 12.05 14.76
C GLY A 211 1.34 11.05 15.88
N LEU A 212 2.54 10.46 15.93
CA LEU A 212 2.92 9.54 16.99
C LEU A 212 2.93 10.18 18.38
N ASP A 213 3.18 11.49 18.45
CA ASP A 213 3.21 12.21 19.73
C ASP A 213 1.82 12.50 20.29
N THR A 214 0.78 12.39 19.44
CA THR A 214 -0.63 12.66 19.81
C THR A 214 -1.42 11.42 20.22
N ILE A 215 -0.85 10.22 20.11
CA ILE A 215 -1.55 8.95 20.38
C ILE A 215 -1.03 8.30 21.67
N ASP A 216 -1.94 7.62 22.38
CA ASP A 216 -1.63 6.87 23.61
C ASP A 216 -1.13 5.46 23.29
N TRP A 217 0.09 5.38 22.79
CA TRP A 217 0.80 4.14 22.51
C TRP A 217 2.03 4.01 23.41
N THR A 218 2.48 2.79 23.64
CA THR A 218 3.72 2.54 24.39
C THR A 218 4.93 3.08 23.62
N ASP A 219 5.97 3.52 24.34
CA ASP A 219 7.20 4.05 23.75
C ASP A 219 7.87 3.06 22.78
N SER A 220 7.87 1.76 23.15
CA SER A 220 8.41 0.70 22.29
C SER A 220 7.68 0.61 20.95
N LEU A 221 6.35 0.76 20.95
CA LEU A 221 5.56 0.73 19.71
C LEU A 221 5.81 1.99 18.89
N LYS A 222 5.86 3.17 19.52
CA LYS A 222 6.19 4.43 18.84
C LYS A 222 7.57 4.36 18.18
N GLU A 223 8.56 3.81 18.87
CA GLU A 223 9.92 3.65 18.34
C GLU A 223 9.94 2.70 17.14
N THR A 224 9.22 1.59 17.20
CA THR A 224 9.06 0.70 16.05
C THR A 224 8.47 1.42 14.84
N GLN A 225 7.45 2.27 15.04
CA GLN A 225 6.85 3.06 13.96
C GLN A 225 7.81 4.12 13.40
N ARG A 226 8.59 4.81 14.26
CA ARG A 226 9.63 5.76 13.79
C ARG A 226 10.65 5.06 12.89
N ASN A 227 11.11 3.87 13.27
CA ASN A 227 12.03 3.07 12.47
C ASN A 227 11.42 2.67 11.11
N TRP A 228 10.15 2.32 11.05
CA TRP A 228 9.44 2.02 9.80
C TRP A 228 9.27 3.24 8.90
N ILE A 229 8.97 4.40 9.46
CA ILE A 229 8.86 5.66 8.70
C ILE A 229 10.23 6.07 8.15
N GLY A 230 11.32 5.76 8.87
CA GLY A 230 12.70 5.88 8.35
C GLY A 230 13.19 7.32 8.19
N ARG A 231 12.75 8.25 9.04
CA ARG A 231 13.11 9.67 8.96
C ARG A 231 13.64 10.17 10.31
#